data_e515dfa05184b2d00e82f257acd00a4e
#
_entry.id   e515dfa05184b2d00e82f257acd00a4e
#
_cell.length_a   1.000
_cell.length_b   1.000
_cell.length_c   1.000
_cell.angle_alpha   90.00
_cell.angle_beta   90.00
_cell.angle_gamma   90.00
#
_symmetry.space_group_name_H-M   'P 1'
#
loop_
_entity.id
_entity.type
_entity.pdbx_description
1 polymer ?
#
loop_
_entity_poly.entity_id
_entity_poly.type
_entity_poly.pdbx_seq_one_letter_code
_entity_poly.pdbx_strand_id
1 'polypeptide(L)'
;MTVPKKHSVSLLVTDVDNTLFDWLAMWHTAFSGMMAEIVRISGIPQSELEPEVRRIHQRHGSVEYSFLIEEMPSLIAPGMTVKEVRARYDPAVEVYRSARLALLKPYPGVIDTLEAVRKRGCRIVAYTESLRYHTTERFKQLGFDGLIDYFYSPGDFALPSDRADLPARRAEAQASLAYTIHRTTPPGEMKPNPRLLLDLIRETGGDPARTVA
;
A
#
# COMPACT_ATOMS: atom_id res chain seq x y z
N MET A 1 28.28 38.51 17.13
CA MET A 1 28.04 37.13 16.59
C MET A 1 26.55 36.89 16.60
N THR A 2 25.90 36.98 15.46
CA THR A 2 24.48 36.66 15.30
C THR A 2 24.32 35.13 15.31
N VAL A 3 23.66 34.61 16.32
CA VAL A 3 23.26 33.18 16.37
C VAL A 3 22.40 32.96 15.14
N PRO A 4 22.72 31.97 14.26
CA PRO A 4 21.91 31.71 13.09
C PRO A 4 20.50 31.33 13.59
N LYS A 5 19.46 32.01 13.05
CA LYS A 5 18.06 31.66 13.31
C LYS A 5 17.90 30.20 12.95
N LYS A 6 17.62 29.37 13.94
CA LYS A 6 17.24 27.96 13.76
C LYS A 6 16.01 27.96 12.86
N HIS A 7 16.18 27.61 11.59
CA HIS A 7 15.04 27.46 10.68
C HIS A 7 14.16 26.35 11.24
N SER A 8 12.97 26.68 11.68
CA SER A 8 12.01 25.67 12.14
C SER A 8 11.59 24.82 10.96
N VAL A 9 11.64 23.49 11.10
CA VAL A 9 11.11 22.55 10.11
C VAL A 9 9.62 22.85 9.90
N SER A 10 9.20 22.95 8.66
CA SER A 10 7.81 23.26 8.28
C SER A 10 7.15 22.13 7.51
N LEU A 11 7.94 21.18 7.00
CA LEU A 11 7.46 20.01 6.27
C LEU A 11 8.26 18.77 6.69
N LEU A 12 7.54 17.70 6.97
CA LEU A 12 8.08 16.34 7.11
C LEU A 12 7.62 15.54 5.89
N VAL A 13 8.54 14.95 5.15
CA VAL A 13 8.24 13.92 4.15
C VAL A 13 8.65 12.58 4.74
N THR A 14 7.73 11.62 4.78
CA THR A 14 7.99 10.29 5.34
C THR A 14 7.65 9.21 4.34
N ASP A 15 8.42 8.14 4.33
CA ASP A 15 8.00 6.88 3.75
C ASP A 15 6.88 6.24 4.60
N VAL A 16 6.26 5.19 4.11
CA VAL A 16 5.11 4.54 4.76
C VAL A 16 5.44 3.12 5.19
N ASP A 17 5.73 2.26 4.20
CA ASP A 17 5.92 0.82 4.41
C ASP A 17 7.28 0.55 5.06
N ASN A 18 7.31 -0.23 6.14
CA ASN A 18 8.49 -0.47 7.00
C ASN A 18 9.07 0.79 7.68
N THR A 19 8.34 1.92 7.61
CA THR A 19 8.69 3.18 8.28
C THR A 19 7.66 3.56 9.33
N LEU A 20 6.38 3.53 8.98
CA LEU A 20 5.29 3.83 9.91
C LEU A 20 4.66 2.57 10.52
N PHE A 21 4.83 1.43 9.91
CA PHE A 21 4.38 0.12 10.36
C PHE A 21 5.22 -0.99 9.71
N ASP A 22 5.17 -2.21 10.26
CA ASP A 22 5.90 -3.37 9.74
C ASP A 22 5.13 -4.01 8.56
N TRP A 23 5.37 -3.47 7.37
CA TRP A 23 4.78 -3.98 6.15
C TRP A 23 5.26 -5.41 5.84
N LEU A 24 6.56 -5.67 6.01
CA LEU A 24 7.16 -6.95 5.63
C LEU A 24 6.62 -8.10 6.48
N ALA A 25 6.60 -7.94 7.80
CA ALA A 25 6.08 -8.97 8.70
C ALA A 25 4.57 -9.21 8.46
N MET A 26 3.79 -8.15 8.29
CA MET A 26 2.38 -8.24 7.98
C MET A 26 2.13 -8.97 6.65
N TRP A 27 2.80 -8.53 5.57
CA TRP A 27 2.65 -9.13 4.25
C TRP A 27 3.10 -10.59 4.23
N HIS A 28 4.28 -10.89 4.75
CA HIS A 28 4.85 -12.24 4.78
C HIS A 28 3.92 -13.22 5.51
N THR A 29 3.44 -12.86 6.68
CA THR A 29 2.55 -13.73 7.47
C THR A 29 1.21 -13.95 6.75
N ALA A 30 0.60 -12.89 6.23
CA ALA A 30 -0.66 -12.98 5.52
C ALA A 30 -0.52 -13.79 4.23
N PHE A 31 0.53 -13.55 3.46
CA PHE A 31 0.79 -14.25 2.19
C PHE A 31 1.12 -15.73 2.41
N SER A 32 1.95 -16.04 3.40
CA SER A 32 2.28 -17.43 3.75
C SER A 32 1.04 -18.22 4.17
N GLY A 33 0.16 -17.60 4.98
CA GLY A 33 -1.12 -18.21 5.37
C GLY A 33 -2.03 -18.46 4.16
N MET A 34 -2.13 -17.51 3.26
CA MET A 34 -2.88 -17.66 2.01
C MET A 34 -2.33 -18.81 1.16
N MET A 35 -1.02 -18.89 0.97
CA MET A 35 -0.38 -19.94 0.19
C MET A 35 -0.59 -21.32 0.80
N ALA A 36 -0.47 -21.45 2.13
CA ALA A 36 -0.77 -22.71 2.83
C ALA A 36 -2.23 -23.17 2.59
N GLU A 37 -3.17 -22.24 2.60
CA GLU A 37 -4.57 -22.55 2.34
C GLU A 37 -4.82 -22.91 0.86
N ILE A 38 -4.14 -22.24 -0.08
CA ILE A 38 -4.17 -22.63 -1.51
C ILE A 38 -3.66 -24.06 -1.70
N VAL A 39 -2.54 -24.40 -1.07
CA VAL A 39 -1.99 -25.78 -1.09
C VAL A 39 -3.01 -26.77 -0.54
N ARG A 40 -3.64 -26.46 0.58
CA ARG A 40 -4.67 -27.33 1.19
C ARG A 40 -5.87 -27.54 0.28
N ILE A 41 -6.35 -26.50 -0.40
CA ILE A 41 -7.51 -26.56 -1.30
C ILE A 41 -7.21 -27.26 -2.62
N SER A 42 -6.03 -26.96 -3.20
CA SER A 42 -5.64 -27.46 -4.53
C SER A 42 -5.03 -28.87 -4.48
N GLY A 43 -4.38 -29.22 -3.38
CA GLY A 43 -3.52 -30.41 -3.28
C GLY A 43 -2.18 -30.26 -4.02
N ILE A 44 -1.88 -29.10 -4.59
CA ILE A 44 -0.65 -28.84 -5.34
C ILE A 44 0.44 -28.40 -4.36
N PRO A 45 1.63 -29.01 -4.37
CA PRO A 45 2.73 -28.60 -3.52
C PRO A 45 3.13 -27.14 -3.73
N GLN A 46 3.49 -26.42 -2.66
CA GLN A 46 3.91 -25.03 -2.72
C GLN A 46 5.07 -24.81 -3.71
N SER A 47 6.02 -25.74 -3.78
CA SER A 47 7.15 -25.67 -4.71
C SER A 47 6.76 -25.62 -6.19
N GLU A 48 5.59 -26.13 -6.54
CA GLU A 48 5.05 -26.05 -7.91
C GLU A 48 4.30 -24.72 -8.16
N LEU A 49 3.70 -24.15 -7.13
CA LEU A 49 2.99 -22.87 -7.22
C LEU A 49 3.91 -21.65 -7.20
N GLU A 50 5.01 -21.70 -6.46
CA GLU A 50 5.95 -20.57 -6.30
C GLU A 50 6.49 -19.98 -7.62
N PRO A 51 6.85 -20.78 -8.64
CA PRO A 51 7.29 -20.25 -9.93
C PRO A 51 6.18 -19.43 -10.64
N GLU A 52 4.92 -19.82 -10.51
CA GLU A 52 3.78 -19.07 -11.08
C GLU A 52 3.58 -17.76 -10.34
N VAL A 53 3.55 -17.79 -9.02
CA VAL A 53 3.48 -16.60 -8.16
C VAL A 53 4.57 -15.61 -8.53
N ARG A 54 5.82 -16.06 -8.58
CA ARG A 54 6.97 -15.21 -8.93
C ARG A 54 6.79 -14.56 -10.30
N ARG A 55 6.38 -15.32 -11.32
CA ARG A 55 6.16 -14.82 -12.68
C ARG A 55 5.06 -13.77 -12.72
N ILE A 56 3.96 -13.97 -11.98
CA ILE A 56 2.85 -13.03 -11.92
C ILE A 56 3.27 -11.75 -11.21
N HIS A 57 3.91 -11.85 -10.04
CA HIS A 57 4.41 -10.69 -9.32
C HIS A 57 5.42 -9.88 -10.16
N GLN A 58 6.34 -10.52 -10.86
CA GLN A 58 7.30 -9.86 -11.76
C GLN A 58 6.59 -9.16 -12.92
N ARG A 59 5.59 -9.80 -13.54
CA ARG A 59 4.82 -9.22 -14.65
C ARG A 59 4.06 -7.97 -14.23
N HIS A 60 3.50 -7.96 -13.04
CA HIS A 60 2.73 -6.82 -12.51
C HIS A 60 3.57 -5.83 -11.70
N GLY A 61 4.86 -6.12 -11.47
CA GLY A 61 5.75 -5.25 -10.70
C GLY A 61 5.36 -5.07 -9.23
N SER A 62 4.54 -5.99 -8.68
CA SER A 62 4.07 -5.88 -7.30
C SER A 62 3.79 -7.24 -6.69
N VAL A 63 4.24 -7.43 -5.44
CA VAL A 63 3.89 -8.60 -4.63
C VAL A 63 2.50 -8.49 -3.97
N GLU A 64 1.85 -7.34 -4.11
CA GLU A 64 0.50 -7.09 -3.62
C GLU A 64 -0.53 -7.10 -4.76
N TYR A 65 -0.27 -7.85 -5.82
CA TYR A 65 -1.19 -7.97 -6.93
C TYR A 65 -2.48 -8.70 -6.52
N SER A 66 -3.60 -7.99 -6.59
CA SER A 66 -4.88 -8.44 -6.00
C SER A 66 -5.56 -9.60 -6.75
N PHE A 67 -5.10 -9.92 -7.97
CA PHE A 67 -5.71 -10.96 -8.81
C PHE A 67 -4.77 -12.15 -9.05
N LEU A 68 -3.85 -12.39 -8.13
CA LEU A 68 -2.85 -13.45 -8.21
C LEU A 68 -3.48 -14.82 -8.48
N ILE A 69 -4.48 -15.18 -7.70
CA ILE A 69 -5.13 -16.51 -7.74
C ILE A 69 -5.80 -16.76 -9.09
N GLU A 70 -6.46 -15.73 -9.62
CA GLU A 70 -7.17 -15.78 -10.89
C GLU A 70 -6.24 -15.91 -12.10
N GLU A 71 -4.96 -15.61 -11.93
CA GLU A 71 -3.94 -15.69 -12.99
C GLU A 71 -3.00 -16.89 -12.84
N MET A 72 -3.14 -17.71 -11.80
CA MET A 72 -2.31 -18.92 -11.61
C MET A 72 -2.87 -20.09 -12.43
N PRO A 73 -2.18 -20.52 -13.53
CA PRO A 73 -2.70 -21.55 -14.43
C PRO A 73 -3.00 -22.87 -13.73
N SER A 74 -2.16 -23.25 -12.75
CA SER A 74 -2.35 -24.51 -11.99
C SER A 74 -3.62 -24.54 -11.13
N LEU A 75 -4.21 -23.37 -10.85
CA LEU A 75 -5.44 -23.28 -10.04
C LEU A 75 -6.71 -23.28 -10.90
N ILE A 76 -6.57 -23.15 -12.23
CA ILE A 76 -7.67 -23.05 -13.19
C ILE A 76 -7.90 -24.41 -13.83
N ALA A 77 -8.93 -25.14 -13.39
CA ALA A 77 -9.31 -26.38 -14.06
C ALA A 77 -9.98 -26.11 -15.41
N PRO A 78 -9.87 -27.06 -16.38
CA PRO A 78 -10.51 -26.90 -17.67
C PRO A 78 -12.00 -26.54 -17.57
N GLY A 79 -12.42 -25.48 -18.23
CA GLY A 79 -13.81 -25.01 -18.21
C GLY A 79 -14.21 -24.14 -17.01
N MET A 80 -13.33 -23.92 -16.05
CA MET A 80 -13.63 -22.99 -14.93
C MET A 80 -13.60 -21.55 -15.39
N THR A 81 -14.60 -20.81 -14.99
CA THR A 81 -14.62 -19.35 -15.10
C THR A 81 -13.79 -18.69 -13.99
N VAL A 82 -13.34 -17.46 -14.22
CA VAL A 82 -12.64 -16.64 -13.19
C VAL A 82 -13.44 -16.55 -11.89
N LYS A 83 -14.77 -16.42 -12.00
CA LYS A 83 -15.68 -16.38 -10.85
C LYS A 83 -15.64 -17.68 -10.03
N GLU A 84 -15.59 -18.83 -10.68
CA GLU A 84 -15.52 -20.14 -10.00
C GLU A 84 -14.15 -20.35 -9.35
N VAL A 85 -13.06 -19.97 -10.03
CA VAL A 85 -11.72 -19.98 -9.43
C VAL A 85 -11.72 -19.13 -8.16
N ARG A 86 -12.25 -17.91 -8.24
CA ARG A 86 -12.34 -17.02 -7.07
C ARG A 86 -13.14 -17.63 -5.94
N ALA A 87 -14.33 -18.15 -6.21
CA ALA A 87 -15.18 -18.77 -5.20
C ALA A 87 -14.50 -19.98 -4.52
N ARG A 88 -13.78 -20.79 -5.30
CA ARG A 88 -13.05 -21.95 -4.78
C ARG A 88 -11.94 -21.55 -3.78
N TYR A 89 -11.21 -20.47 -4.06
CA TYR A 89 -10.07 -20.02 -3.25
C TYR A 89 -10.41 -18.82 -2.35
N ASP A 90 -11.67 -18.43 -2.22
CA ASP A 90 -12.10 -17.35 -1.31
C ASP A 90 -11.67 -17.60 0.15
N PRO A 91 -11.65 -18.85 0.69
CA PRO A 91 -11.09 -19.12 2.00
C PRO A 91 -9.61 -18.69 2.16
N ALA A 92 -8.80 -18.90 1.12
CA ALA A 92 -7.39 -18.48 1.15
C ALA A 92 -7.25 -16.94 1.15
N VAL A 93 -8.10 -16.25 0.40
CA VAL A 93 -8.16 -14.77 0.41
C VAL A 93 -8.61 -14.24 1.76
N GLU A 94 -9.54 -14.95 2.43
CA GLU A 94 -10.00 -14.54 3.76
C GLU A 94 -8.91 -14.75 4.83
N VAL A 95 -8.13 -15.82 4.74
CA VAL A 95 -6.92 -16.00 5.59
C VAL A 95 -5.97 -14.81 5.42
N TYR A 96 -5.69 -14.40 4.17
CA TYR A 96 -4.84 -13.23 3.88
C TYR A 96 -5.41 -11.95 4.51
N ARG A 97 -6.69 -11.68 4.32
CA ARG A 97 -7.37 -10.48 4.83
C ARG A 97 -7.35 -10.42 6.35
N SER A 98 -7.73 -11.52 6.99
CA SER A 98 -7.81 -11.62 8.45
C SER A 98 -6.44 -11.43 9.09
N ALA A 99 -5.40 -12.08 8.56
CA ALA A 99 -4.02 -11.93 9.04
C ALA A 99 -3.53 -10.48 8.86
N ARG A 100 -3.79 -9.89 7.69
CA ARG A 100 -3.43 -8.49 7.41
C ARG A 100 -4.10 -7.54 8.41
N LEU A 101 -5.40 -7.68 8.65
CA LEU A 101 -6.14 -6.85 9.58
C LEU A 101 -5.60 -6.97 11.02
N ALA A 102 -5.26 -8.17 11.46
CA ALA A 102 -4.75 -8.41 12.80
C ALA A 102 -3.35 -7.83 13.04
N LEU A 103 -2.50 -7.83 12.00
CA LEU A 103 -1.09 -7.44 12.09
C LEU A 103 -0.83 -5.98 11.71
N LEU A 104 -1.72 -5.34 10.96
CA LEU A 104 -1.55 -3.96 10.54
C LEU A 104 -1.74 -3.00 11.72
N LYS A 105 -0.62 -2.59 12.31
CA LYS A 105 -0.54 -1.66 13.45
C LYS A 105 0.62 -0.70 13.25
N PRO A 106 0.50 0.58 13.68
CA PRO A 106 1.62 1.50 13.65
C PRO A 106 2.76 1.00 14.54
N TYR A 107 3.98 1.32 14.20
CA TYR A 107 5.08 1.14 15.14
C TYR A 107 4.83 1.94 16.43
N PRO A 108 5.34 1.47 17.60
CA PRO A 108 5.22 2.22 18.85
C PRO A 108 5.72 3.65 18.72
N GLY A 109 4.93 4.62 19.14
CA GLY A 109 5.27 6.04 19.14
C GLY A 109 5.02 6.78 17.80
N VAL A 110 4.64 6.10 16.72
CA VAL A 110 4.38 6.75 15.43
C VAL A 110 3.24 7.75 15.53
N ILE A 111 2.11 7.36 16.07
CA ILE A 111 0.94 8.26 16.22
C ILE A 111 1.32 9.48 17.06
N ASP A 112 1.90 9.29 18.23
CA ASP A 112 2.31 10.37 19.14
C ASP A 112 3.30 11.33 18.46
N THR A 113 4.22 10.78 17.65
CA THR A 113 5.21 11.58 16.90
C THR A 113 4.54 12.41 15.83
N LEU A 114 3.67 11.83 15.02
CA LEU A 114 2.94 12.55 13.96
C LEU A 114 2.08 13.67 14.57
N GLU A 115 1.38 13.41 15.66
CA GLU A 115 0.64 14.43 16.40
C GLU A 115 1.54 15.55 16.92
N ALA A 116 2.68 15.20 17.53
CA ALA A 116 3.61 16.19 18.06
C ALA A 116 4.21 17.07 16.95
N VAL A 117 4.48 16.51 15.77
CA VAL A 117 4.96 17.23 14.58
C VAL A 117 3.87 18.19 14.10
N ARG A 118 2.62 17.75 14.00
CA ARG A 118 1.49 18.62 13.61
C ARG A 118 1.25 19.75 14.61
N LYS A 119 1.28 19.47 15.91
CA LYS A 119 1.11 20.48 16.99
C LYS A 119 2.15 21.58 16.89
N ARG A 120 3.31 21.34 16.26
CA ARG A 120 4.35 22.36 15.98
C ARG A 120 4.10 23.14 14.68
N GLY A 121 2.98 22.90 14.01
CA GLY A 121 2.65 23.56 12.75
C GLY A 121 3.39 23.00 11.54
N CYS A 122 4.02 21.83 11.67
CA CYS A 122 4.68 21.15 10.58
C CYS A 122 3.67 20.33 9.78
N ARG A 123 3.66 20.49 8.46
CA ARG A 123 2.88 19.68 7.54
C ARG A 123 3.53 18.32 7.36
N ILE A 124 2.73 17.28 7.13
CA ILE A 124 3.22 15.91 6.94
C ILE A 124 2.76 15.40 5.58
N VAL A 125 3.72 14.92 4.80
CA VAL A 125 3.52 14.30 3.49
C VAL A 125 4.07 12.88 3.54
N ALA A 126 3.26 11.91 3.18
CA ALA A 126 3.71 10.54 2.98
C ALA A 126 4.04 10.32 1.49
N TYR A 127 5.14 9.63 1.21
CA TYR A 127 5.53 9.22 -0.14
C TYR A 127 5.84 7.73 -0.15
N THR A 128 5.02 6.95 -0.86
CA THR A 128 5.13 5.48 -0.92
C THR A 128 5.07 4.98 -2.35
N GLU A 129 5.61 3.79 -2.59
CA GLU A 129 5.47 3.06 -3.86
C GLU A 129 4.33 2.03 -3.84
N SER A 130 3.68 1.85 -2.70
CA SER A 130 2.44 1.07 -2.62
C SER A 130 1.31 1.77 -3.36
N LEU A 131 0.48 0.97 -4.04
CA LEU A 131 -0.63 1.49 -4.84
C LEU A 131 -1.64 2.27 -3.98
N ARG A 132 -2.33 3.21 -4.62
CA ARG A 132 -3.33 4.08 -3.98
C ARG A 132 -4.34 3.28 -3.15
N TYR A 133 -4.92 2.22 -3.71
CA TYR A 133 -5.92 1.40 -3.03
C TYR A 133 -5.39 0.84 -1.69
N HIS A 134 -4.23 0.19 -1.72
CA HIS A 134 -3.65 -0.41 -0.52
C HIS A 134 -3.26 0.64 0.53
N THR A 135 -2.69 1.77 0.10
CA THR A 135 -2.30 2.86 0.99
C THR A 135 -3.52 3.51 1.64
N THR A 136 -4.60 3.72 0.88
CA THR A 136 -5.86 4.28 1.40
C THR A 136 -6.44 3.40 2.51
N GLU A 137 -6.53 2.09 2.27
CA GLU A 137 -7.04 1.13 3.26
C GLU A 137 -6.15 1.08 4.52
N ARG A 138 -4.82 1.15 4.35
CA ARG A 138 -3.88 1.22 5.47
C ARG A 138 -4.05 2.50 6.29
N PHE A 139 -4.15 3.65 5.64
CA PHE A 139 -4.32 4.93 6.32
C PHE A 139 -5.58 4.97 7.16
N LYS A 140 -6.67 4.45 6.63
CA LYS A 140 -7.93 4.31 7.35
C LYS A 140 -7.77 3.42 8.60
N GLN A 141 -7.17 2.25 8.43
CA GLN A 141 -7.02 1.27 9.51
C GLN A 141 -6.00 1.72 10.57
N LEU A 142 -4.89 2.35 10.15
CA LEU A 142 -3.82 2.82 11.03
C LEU A 142 -4.14 4.15 11.73
N GLY A 143 -5.26 4.80 11.39
CA GLY A 143 -5.62 6.10 11.95
C GLY A 143 -4.77 7.25 11.43
N PHE A 144 -4.21 7.15 10.22
CA PHE A 144 -3.36 8.20 9.63
C PHE A 144 -4.17 9.28 8.90
N ASP A 145 -5.44 9.02 8.60
CA ASP A 145 -6.33 10.01 7.97
C ASP A 145 -6.49 11.24 8.88
N GLY A 146 -6.08 12.39 8.37
CA GLY A 146 -6.02 13.64 9.14
C GLY A 146 -4.76 13.84 9.99
N LEU A 147 -3.93 12.82 10.22
CA LEU A 147 -2.58 13.01 10.77
C LEU A 147 -1.57 13.36 9.66
N ILE A 148 -1.73 12.78 8.49
CA ILE A 148 -0.96 13.04 7.29
C ILE A 148 -1.79 13.94 6.38
N ASP A 149 -1.20 15.05 5.89
CA ASP A 149 -1.94 16.01 5.07
C ASP A 149 -2.06 15.55 3.62
N TYR A 150 -0.99 14.97 3.07
CA TYR A 150 -0.94 14.43 1.71
C TYR A 150 -0.27 13.07 1.69
N PHE A 151 -0.72 12.21 0.79
CA PHE A 151 0.10 11.06 0.41
C PHE A 151 0.25 10.94 -1.10
N TYR A 152 1.48 10.64 -1.51
CA TYR A 152 1.88 10.42 -2.89
C TYR A 152 2.10 8.92 -3.09
N SER A 153 1.46 8.37 -4.11
CA SER A 153 1.61 6.96 -4.49
C SER A 153 1.36 6.76 -5.97
N PRO A 154 1.80 5.64 -6.56
CA PRO A 154 1.34 5.23 -7.88
C PRO A 154 -0.18 5.10 -7.93
N GLY A 155 -0.72 5.24 -9.14
CA GLY A 155 -2.12 4.88 -9.42
C GLY A 155 -2.34 3.37 -9.27
N ASP A 156 -3.60 2.98 -9.28
CA ASP A 156 -3.97 1.57 -9.16
C ASP A 156 -3.80 0.80 -10.49
N PHE A 157 -3.69 -0.52 -10.39
CA PHE A 157 -3.78 -1.39 -11.57
C PHE A 157 -5.10 -1.21 -12.31
N ALA A 158 -5.07 -1.43 -13.64
CA ALA A 158 -6.27 -1.61 -14.42
C ALA A 158 -7.10 -2.78 -13.85
N LEU A 159 -8.41 -2.58 -13.75
CA LEU A 159 -9.30 -3.63 -13.27
C LEU A 159 -9.60 -4.61 -14.40
N PRO A 160 -9.69 -5.93 -14.11
CA PRO A 160 -10.18 -6.90 -15.07
C PRO A 160 -11.59 -6.51 -15.58
N SER A 161 -11.79 -6.59 -16.88
CA SER A 161 -13.05 -6.16 -17.53
C SER A 161 -14.26 -7.03 -17.21
N ASP A 162 -14.02 -8.25 -16.73
CA ASP A 162 -15.03 -9.23 -16.33
C ASP A 162 -15.54 -9.04 -14.87
N ARG A 163 -15.02 -8.04 -14.16
CA ARG A 163 -15.34 -7.75 -12.76
C ARG A 163 -16.07 -6.40 -12.62
N ALA A 164 -17.34 -6.38 -12.97
CA ALA A 164 -18.19 -5.18 -12.94
C ALA A 164 -18.38 -4.56 -11.53
N ASP A 165 -18.22 -5.35 -10.46
CA ASP A 165 -18.33 -4.90 -9.06
C ASP A 165 -17.12 -4.13 -8.54
N LEU A 166 -15.94 -4.38 -9.10
CA LEU A 166 -14.68 -3.85 -8.57
C LEU A 166 -14.53 -2.32 -8.67
N PRO A 167 -14.95 -1.64 -9.74
CA PRO A 167 -14.84 -0.18 -9.82
C PRO A 167 -15.57 0.54 -8.69
N ALA A 168 -16.80 0.11 -8.38
CA ALA A 168 -17.59 0.70 -7.31
C ALA A 168 -16.96 0.47 -5.93
N ARG A 169 -16.52 -0.76 -5.62
CA ARG A 169 -15.85 -1.10 -4.36
C ARG A 169 -14.55 -0.34 -4.17
N ARG A 170 -13.76 -0.17 -5.25
CA ARG A 170 -12.52 0.62 -5.21
C ARG A 170 -12.79 2.10 -4.97
N ALA A 171 -13.80 2.66 -5.64
CA ALA A 171 -14.19 4.05 -5.45
C ALA A 171 -14.68 4.31 -4.01
N GLU A 172 -15.45 3.40 -3.44
CA GLU A 172 -15.92 3.47 -2.06
C GLU A 172 -14.74 3.44 -1.06
N ALA A 173 -13.81 2.52 -1.23
CA ALA A 173 -12.61 2.46 -0.39
C ALA A 173 -11.79 3.75 -0.46
N GLN A 174 -11.56 4.28 -1.67
CA GLN A 174 -10.82 5.53 -1.87
C GLN A 174 -11.53 6.78 -1.31
N ALA A 175 -12.86 6.81 -1.38
CA ALA A 175 -13.66 7.90 -0.82
C ALA A 175 -13.68 7.90 0.72
N SER A 176 -13.09 6.90 1.36
CA SER A 176 -13.13 6.77 2.82
C SER A 176 -12.14 7.64 3.59
N LEU A 177 -11.17 8.29 2.91
CA LEU A 177 -10.30 9.28 3.53
C LEU A 177 -10.99 10.64 3.53
N ALA A 178 -11.18 11.21 4.71
CA ALA A 178 -11.91 12.46 4.88
C ALA A 178 -11.01 13.70 4.84
N TYR A 179 -9.75 13.56 5.24
CA TYR A 179 -8.86 14.68 5.51
C TYR A 179 -7.53 14.61 4.76
N THR A 180 -7.03 13.41 4.47
CA THR A 180 -5.75 13.22 3.78
C THR A 180 -5.94 13.28 2.26
N ILE A 181 -5.17 14.13 1.58
CA ILE A 181 -5.28 14.35 0.13
C ILE A 181 -4.32 13.40 -0.60
N HIS A 182 -4.84 12.59 -1.51
CA HIS A 182 -4.02 11.76 -2.40
C HIS A 182 -3.53 12.55 -3.63
N ARG A 183 -2.28 12.30 -4.01
CA ARG A 183 -1.66 12.72 -5.26
C ARG A 183 -1.02 11.51 -5.94
N THR A 184 -1.25 11.36 -7.23
CA THR A 184 -0.66 10.27 -8.01
C THR A 184 0.73 10.64 -8.47
N THR A 185 1.73 9.77 -8.21
CA THR A 185 3.08 9.92 -8.77
C THR A 185 3.07 9.60 -10.27
N PRO A 186 3.91 10.25 -11.08
CA PRO A 186 4.01 9.95 -12.51
C PRO A 186 4.36 8.48 -12.76
N PRO A 187 3.79 7.84 -13.80
CA PRO A 187 4.08 6.45 -14.12
C PRO A 187 5.58 6.21 -14.38
N GLY A 188 6.13 5.16 -13.77
CA GLY A 188 7.53 4.76 -13.93
C GLY A 188 8.54 5.56 -13.10
N GLU A 189 8.10 6.60 -12.37
CA GLU A 189 8.96 7.35 -11.46
C GLU A 189 8.93 6.71 -10.06
N MET A 190 10.03 6.06 -9.70
CA MET A 190 10.19 5.34 -8.44
C MET A 190 11.34 5.93 -7.60
N LYS A 191 11.37 5.58 -6.32
CA LYS A 191 12.50 5.88 -5.42
C LYS A 191 13.75 5.05 -5.82
N PRO A 192 14.96 5.65 -5.70
CA PRO A 192 15.24 7.02 -5.29
C PRO A 192 15.04 8.03 -6.43
N ASN A 193 14.24 9.07 -6.21
CA ASN A 193 13.96 10.12 -7.19
C ASN A 193 13.99 11.51 -6.55
N PRO A 194 15.17 12.17 -6.50
CA PRO A 194 15.30 13.48 -5.89
C PRO A 194 14.45 14.57 -6.56
N ARG A 195 14.23 14.45 -7.89
CA ARG A 195 13.41 15.40 -8.63
C ARG A 195 11.96 15.33 -8.17
N LEU A 196 11.39 14.12 -8.13
CA LEU A 196 10.03 13.91 -7.67
C LEU A 196 9.86 14.35 -6.20
N LEU A 197 10.87 14.09 -5.35
CA LEU A 197 10.86 14.57 -3.98
C LEU A 197 10.80 16.11 -3.90
N LEU A 198 11.59 16.83 -4.70
CA LEU A 198 11.55 18.28 -4.76
C LEU A 198 10.22 18.82 -5.31
N ASP A 199 9.66 18.17 -6.29
CA ASP A 199 8.38 18.57 -6.88
C ASP A 199 7.24 18.41 -5.86
N LEU A 200 7.16 17.28 -5.17
CA LEU A 200 6.17 17.05 -4.10
C LEU A 200 6.33 18.05 -2.94
N ILE A 201 7.56 18.43 -2.57
CA ILE A 201 7.80 19.47 -1.55
C ILE A 201 7.20 20.80 -2.01
N ARG A 202 7.45 21.21 -3.27
CA ARG A 202 6.93 22.47 -3.84
C ARG A 202 5.40 22.44 -3.95
N GLU A 203 4.83 21.36 -4.48
CA GLU A 203 3.37 21.22 -4.66
C GLU A 203 2.60 21.28 -3.35
N THR A 204 3.21 20.83 -2.27
CA THR A 204 2.64 20.93 -0.93
C THR A 204 2.95 22.22 -0.20
N GLY A 205 3.58 23.21 -0.90
CA GLY A 205 3.93 24.51 -0.34
C GLY A 205 5.06 24.44 0.68
N GLY A 206 5.92 23.42 0.57
CA GLY A 206 7.12 23.28 1.39
C GLY A 206 8.30 24.08 0.84
N ASP A 207 9.27 24.35 1.74
CA ASP A 207 10.57 24.91 1.41
C ASP A 207 11.61 23.79 1.63
N PRO A 208 12.39 23.42 0.59
CA PRO A 208 13.44 22.40 0.76
C PRO A 208 14.42 22.69 1.91
N ALA A 209 14.73 23.97 2.17
CA ALA A 209 15.61 24.37 3.28
C ALA A 209 14.98 24.17 4.68
N ARG A 210 13.66 23.91 4.73
CA ARG A 210 12.87 23.70 5.96
C ARG A 210 12.13 22.36 5.95
N THR A 211 12.56 21.45 5.11
CA THR A 211 11.98 20.10 4.95
C THR A 211 12.92 19.05 5.52
N VAL A 212 12.36 18.05 6.17
CA VAL A 212 13.04 16.80 6.54
C VAL A 212 12.37 15.67 5.74
N ALA A 213 13.21 14.80 5.13
CA ALA A 213 12.76 13.62 4.38
C ALA A 213 13.60 12.42 4.75
#